data_5c7f7a20d7a818111ced4d3ae262c898
#
_entry.id   5c7f7a20d7a818111ced4d3ae262c898
#
_cell.length_a   1.000
_cell.length_b   1.000
_cell.length_c   1.000
_cell.angle_alpha   90.00
_cell.angle_beta   90.00
_cell.angle_gamma   90.00
#
_symmetry.space_group_name_H-M   'P 1'
#
loop_
_entity.id
_entity.type
_entity.pdbx_description
1 polymer ?
#
loop_
_entity_poly.entity_id
_entity_poly.type
_entity_poly.pdbx_seq_one_letter_code
_entity_poly.pdbx_strand_id
1 'polypeptide(L)' 'LEDYEFFTTSQGEKGIEYKHTEVPEALGGQGIAGYLVKHILEDAAAKGLRVKPTCPYVKSYIDKHPEYQDNSVFHNATP' A
#
# COMPACT_ATOMS: atom_id res chain seq x y z
N LEU A 1 7.59 0.34 10.91
CA LEU A 1 7.22 -1.07 10.85
C LEU A 1 5.96 -1.26 10.02
N GLU A 2 6.00 -2.24 9.14
CA GLU A 2 4.86 -2.57 8.28
C GLU A 2 4.52 -4.05 8.46
N ASP A 3 3.25 -4.33 8.77
CA ASP A 3 2.75 -5.69 8.84
C ASP A 3 2.09 -6.00 7.50
N TYR A 4 2.61 -7.00 6.79
CA TYR A 4 2.16 -7.30 5.43
C TYR A 4 2.05 -8.80 5.20
N GLU A 5 1.30 -9.16 4.16
CA GLU A 5 1.13 -10.54 3.73
C GLU A 5 0.99 -10.59 2.21
N PHE A 6 1.58 -11.59 1.60
CA PHE A 6 1.42 -11.80 0.16
C PHE A 6 0.13 -12.55 -0.14
N PHE A 7 -0.45 -12.27 -1.29
CA PHE A 7 -1.66 -12.95 -1.76
C PHE A 7 -1.63 -13.09 -3.27
N THR A 8 -2.59 -13.86 -3.80
CA THR A 8 -2.81 -14.00 -5.24
C THR A 8 -4.25 -13.63 -5.54
N THR A 9 -4.45 -12.80 -6.57
CA THR A 9 -5.79 -12.41 -6.98
C THR A 9 -6.48 -13.57 -7.70
N SER A 10 -7.80 -13.43 -7.89
CA SER A 10 -8.59 -14.42 -8.61
C SER A 10 -8.12 -14.62 -10.07
N GLN A 11 -7.40 -13.64 -10.61
CA GLN A 11 -6.86 -13.70 -11.96
C GLN A 11 -5.41 -14.17 -12.03
N GLY A 12 -4.86 -14.60 -10.87
CA GLY A 12 -3.50 -15.10 -10.80
C GLY A 12 -2.43 -14.06 -10.63
N GLU A 13 -2.80 -12.80 -10.42
CA GLU A 13 -1.83 -11.75 -10.15
C GLU A 13 -1.34 -11.83 -8.70
N LYS A 14 -0.03 -11.64 -8.51
CA LYS A 14 0.52 -11.59 -7.17
C LYS A 14 0.35 -10.22 -6.56
N GLY A 15 0.09 -10.19 -5.24
CA GLY A 15 -0.11 -8.94 -4.54
C GLY A 15 0.47 -8.98 -3.14
N ILE A 16 0.45 -7.81 -2.52
CA ILE A 16 0.89 -7.63 -1.15
C ILE A 16 -0.19 -6.84 -0.40
N GLU A 17 -0.59 -7.37 0.75
CA GLU A 17 -1.56 -6.71 1.62
C GLU A 17 -0.81 -6.02 2.75
N TYR A 18 -1.00 -4.72 2.89
CA TYR A 18 -0.47 -3.96 4.01
C TYR A 18 -1.55 -3.89 5.08
N LYS A 19 -1.32 -4.59 6.18
CA LYS A 19 -2.33 -4.73 7.24
C LYS A 19 -2.24 -3.65 8.29
N HIS A 20 -1.03 -3.23 8.64
CA HIS A 20 -0.82 -2.25 9.69
C HIS A 20 0.51 -1.55 9.49
N THR A 21 0.48 -0.22 9.57
CA THR A 21 1.66 0.61 9.50
C THR A 21 1.84 1.30 10.84
N GLU A 22 3.00 1.11 11.47
CA GLU A 22 3.35 1.81 12.69
C GLU A 22 4.50 2.76 12.44
N VAL A 23 4.29 4.02 12.81
CA VAL A 23 5.34 5.02 12.81
C VAL A 23 5.43 5.55 14.23
N PRO A 24 6.60 5.42 14.91
CA PRO A 24 6.75 5.94 16.26
C PRO A 24 6.44 7.44 16.30
N GLU A 25 5.69 7.87 17.30
CA GLU A 25 5.32 9.27 17.44
C GLU A 25 6.56 10.19 17.50
N ALA A 26 7.64 9.71 18.10
CA ALA A 26 8.87 10.46 18.21
C ALA A 26 9.52 10.77 16.86
N LEU A 27 9.23 9.95 15.84
CA LEU A 27 9.72 10.14 14.48
C LEU A 27 8.61 10.65 13.57
N GLY A 28 7.39 10.67 14.07
CA GLY A 28 6.21 10.72 13.24
C GLY A 28 5.66 12.10 13.03
N GLY A 29 6.33 12.89 12.26
CA GLY A 29 5.58 13.86 11.52
C GLY A 29 4.85 13.14 10.39
N GLN A 30 3.76 13.72 9.93
CA GLN A 30 3.00 13.17 8.80
C GLN A 30 3.86 13.00 7.56
N GLY A 31 4.90 13.83 7.41
CA GLY A 31 5.80 13.73 6.27
C GLY A 31 6.62 12.45 6.25
N ILE A 32 7.06 11.96 7.42
CA ILE A 32 7.84 10.72 7.49
C ILE A 32 6.97 9.53 7.16
N ALA A 33 5.76 9.48 7.71
CA ALA A 33 4.83 8.40 7.44
C ALA A 33 4.43 8.36 5.97
N GLY A 34 4.16 9.52 5.37
CA GLY A 34 3.86 9.60 3.94
C GLY A 34 5.03 9.13 3.08
N TYR A 35 6.24 9.49 3.46
CA TYR A 35 7.44 9.06 2.76
C TYR A 35 7.60 7.54 2.80
N LEU A 36 7.36 6.93 3.96
CA LEU A 36 7.43 5.47 4.10
C LEU A 36 6.38 4.78 3.26
N VAL A 37 5.15 5.27 3.28
CA VAL A 37 4.07 4.70 2.47
C VAL A 37 4.40 4.82 0.98
N LYS A 38 4.88 5.96 0.54
CA LYS A 38 5.30 6.15 -0.84
C LYS A 38 6.35 5.10 -1.23
N HIS A 39 7.34 4.87 -0.36
CA HIS A 39 8.39 3.89 -0.61
C HIS A 39 7.85 2.48 -0.78
N ILE A 40 6.97 2.03 0.11
CA ILE A 40 6.44 0.66 0.02
C ILE A 40 5.56 0.49 -1.21
N LEU A 41 4.82 1.53 -1.61
CA LEU A 41 3.98 1.47 -2.80
C LEU A 41 4.82 1.40 -4.06
N GLU A 42 5.89 2.17 -4.13
CA GLU A 42 6.79 2.14 -5.29
C GLU A 42 7.56 0.83 -5.37
N ASP A 43 7.95 0.29 -4.22
CA ASP A 43 8.62 -1.01 -4.17
C ASP A 43 7.69 -2.12 -4.67
N ALA A 44 6.44 -2.12 -4.23
CA ALA A 44 5.46 -3.09 -4.69
C ALA A 44 5.26 -3.01 -6.20
N ALA A 45 5.13 -1.80 -6.73
CA ALA A 45 4.96 -1.60 -8.17
C ALA A 45 6.19 -2.08 -8.95
N ALA A 46 7.38 -1.81 -8.45
CA ALA A 46 8.62 -2.25 -9.08
C ALA A 46 8.74 -3.77 -9.12
N LYS A 47 8.15 -4.46 -8.15
CA LYS A 47 8.15 -5.92 -8.07
C LYS A 47 6.96 -6.55 -8.80
N GLY A 48 6.12 -5.75 -9.43
CA GLY A 48 4.94 -6.24 -10.13
C GLY A 48 3.84 -6.75 -9.21
N LEU A 49 3.78 -6.26 -7.98
CA LEU A 49 2.79 -6.69 -7.00
C LEU A 49 1.61 -5.73 -6.96
N ARG A 50 0.39 -6.29 -6.94
CA ARG A 50 -0.82 -5.51 -6.64
C ARG A 50 -0.82 -5.18 -5.15
N VAL A 51 -1.42 -4.05 -4.79
CA VAL A 51 -1.47 -3.59 -3.41
C VAL A 51 -2.88 -3.71 -2.87
N LYS A 52 -3.03 -4.36 -1.71
CA LYS A 52 -4.29 -4.38 -0.97
C LYS A 52 -4.10 -3.53 0.29
N PRO A 53 -4.60 -2.28 0.29
CA PRO A 53 -4.37 -1.37 1.40
C PRO A 53 -5.40 -1.56 2.51
N THR A 54 -5.31 -2.65 3.24
CA THR A 54 -6.17 -2.91 4.40
C THR A 54 -5.88 -1.90 5.51
N CYS A 55 -4.62 -1.50 5.68
CA CYS A 55 -4.24 -0.47 6.64
C CYS A 55 -4.90 0.87 6.27
N PRO A 56 -5.65 1.50 7.18
CA PRO A 56 -6.31 2.77 6.88
C PRO A 56 -5.35 3.87 6.46
N TYR A 57 -4.15 3.84 7.00
CA TYR A 57 -3.13 4.85 6.67
C TYR A 57 -2.69 4.74 5.22
N VAL A 58 -2.38 3.52 4.78
CA VAL A 58 -1.98 3.26 3.39
C VAL A 58 -3.13 3.57 2.43
N LYS A 59 -4.34 3.14 2.80
CA LYS A 59 -5.53 3.42 1.99
C LYS A 59 -5.76 4.93 1.83
N SER A 60 -5.66 5.67 2.92
CA SER A 60 -5.83 7.13 2.89
C SER A 60 -4.80 7.80 2.00
N TYR A 61 -3.57 7.33 2.05
CA TYR A 61 -2.51 7.86 1.18
C TYR A 61 -2.85 7.63 -0.29
N ILE A 62 -3.28 6.42 -0.64
CA ILE A 62 -3.65 6.08 -2.01
C ILE A 62 -4.87 6.89 -2.46
N ASP A 63 -5.85 7.09 -1.57
CA ASP A 63 -7.02 7.91 -1.87
C ASP A 63 -6.63 9.33 -2.32
N LYS A 64 -5.57 9.86 -1.75
CA LYS A 64 -5.09 11.22 -2.02
C LYS A 64 -4.07 11.30 -3.16
N HIS A 65 -3.61 10.14 -3.66
CA HIS A 65 -2.57 10.08 -4.67
C HIS A 65 -3.02 9.18 -5.82
N PRO A 66 -3.76 9.73 -6.80
CA PRO A 66 -4.34 8.92 -7.89
C PRO A 66 -3.34 8.09 -8.66
N GLU A 67 -2.08 8.49 -8.69
CA GLU A 67 -1.02 7.75 -9.38
C GLU A 67 -0.80 6.34 -8.82
N TYR A 68 -1.23 6.08 -7.59
CA TYR A 68 -1.09 4.77 -6.97
C TYR A 68 -2.39 3.94 -7.03
N GLN A 69 -3.49 4.54 -7.48
CA GLN A 69 -4.80 3.86 -7.46
C GLN A 69 -4.89 2.73 -8.46
N ASP A 70 -4.20 2.83 -9.58
CA ASP A 70 -4.25 1.80 -10.61
C ASP A 70 -3.74 0.44 -10.09
N ASN A 71 -2.80 0.45 -9.18
CA ASN A 71 -2.22 -0.77 -8.62
C ASN A 71 -2.89 -1.21 -7.32
N SER A 72 -3.89 -0.50 -6.84
CA SER A 72 -4.60 -0.81 -5.60
C SER A 72 -5.85 -1.62 -5.92
N VAL A 73 -5.99 -2.79 -5.30
CA VAL A 73 -7.16 -3.66 -5.54
C VAL A 73 -8.44 -3.07 -4.96
N PHE A 74 -8.36 -2.12 -4.04
CA PHE A 74 -9.53 -1.42 -3.50
C PHE A 74 -9.99 -0.28 -4.40
N HIS A 75 -9.11 0.24 -5.25
CA HIS A 75 -9.41 1.38 -6.12
C HIS A 75 -9.57 0.96 -7.57
N ASN A 76 -8.92 -0.12 -7.96
CA ASN A 76 -8.97 -0.65 -9.30
C ASN A 76 -9.05 -2.18 -9.22
N ALA A 77 -10.20 -2.65 -8.80
CA ALA A 77 -10.46 -4.09 -8.74
C ALA A 77 -10.67 -4.61 -10.15
N THR A 78 -9.86 -5.55 -10.57
CA THR A 78 -10.07 -6.24 -11.84
C THR A 78 -11.16 -7.28 -11.64
N PRO A 79 -12.19 -7.29 -12.50
CA PRO A 79 -13.25 -8.29 -12.38
C PRO A 79 -12.75 -9.70 -12.57
#